data_95b9e9a3cf8f6c5cbe9f1537315cdb65
#
_entry.id   95b9e9a3cf8f6c5cbe9f1537315cdb65
#
_cell.length_a   1.000
_cell.length_b   1.000
_cell.length_c   1.000
_cell.angle_alpha   90.00
_cell.angle_beta   90.00
_cell.angle_gamma   90.00
#
_symmetry.space_group_name_H-M   'P 1'
#
loop_
_entity.id
_entity.type
_entity.pdbx_description
1 polymer ?
#
loop_
_entity_poly.entity_id
_entity_poly.type
_entity_poly.pdbx_seq_one_letter_code
_entity_poly.pdbx_strand_id
1 'polypeptide(L)'
;PFVTETIWQNIPWKNSLLITASWPEPLAYNEISAAQFKRIKKLVTETRYVTAELPGNKKYDILYENDTLVHEHANLIKQLTRVNEVKKVDQPKGLRLAASGREAWLDVDKKTLYEHQTNLEIRIQEVRHQIKNLEARLDNKSYTEKAPANLVEETKKQLSEKKLLVDKLVAELNVL
;
A
#
# COMPACT_ATOMS: atom_id res chain seq x y z
N PRO A 1 -19.59 -7.65 20.98
CA PRO A 1 -19.62 -7.29 22.42
C PRO A 1 -18.86 -8.30 23.29
N PHE A 2 -19.11 -9.61 23.13
CA PHE A 2 -18.53 -10.62 24.02
C PHE A 2 -17.00 -10.73 23.92
N VAL A 3 -16.43 -10.70 22.73
CA VAL A 3 -14.96 -10.79 22.53
C VAL A 3 -14.24 -9.59 23.16
N THR A 4 -14.78 -8.39 22.98
CA THR A 4 -14.20 -7.17 23.56
C THR A 4 -14.29 -7.17 25.08
N GLU A 5 -15.39 -7.64 25.63
CA GLU A 5 -15.56 -7.79 27.08
C GLU A 5 -14.58 -8.83 27.65
N THR A 6 -14.41 -9.97 26.97
CA THR A 6 -13.44 -11.00 27.38
C THR A 6 -12.00 -10.45 27.37
N ILE A 7 -11.64 -9.68 26.34
CA ILE A 7 -10.31 -9.03 26.30
C ILE A 7 -10.20 -8.04 27.46
N TRP A 8 -11.21 -7.21 27.69
CA TRP A 8 -11.22 -6.20 28.74
C TRP A 8 -11.07 -6.82 30.14
N GLN A 9 -11.77 -7.91 30.44
CA GLN A 9 -11.71 -8.61 31.70
C GLN A 9 -10.34 -9.27 31.97
N ASN A 10 -9.56 -9.56 30.91
CA ASN A 10 -8.21 -10.11 31.04
C ASN A 10 -7.11 -9.04 31.15
N ILE A 11 -7.47 -7.74 31.16
CA ILE A 11 -6.52 -6.65 31.40
C ILE A 11 -6.30 -6.48 32.91
N PRO A 12 -5.10 -6.65 33.46
CA PRO A 12 -4.87 -6.79 34.91
C PRO A 12 -5.20 -5.53 35.72
N TRP A 13 -5.34 -4.37 35.09
CA TRP A 13 -5.69 -3.09 35.77
C TRP A 13 -7.15 -2.68 35.61
N LYS A 14 -8.02 -3.57 35.16
CA LYS A 14 -9.46 -3.30 34.93
C LYS A 14 -10.31 -4.07 35.92
N ASN A 15 -11.19 -3.33 36.62
CA ASN A 15 -12.04 -3.86 37.67
C ASN A 15 -13.54 -3.70 37.40
N SER A 16 -13.92 -3.24 36.17
CA SER A 16 -15.31 -2.99 35.78
C SER A 16 -15.63 -3.61 34.43
N LEU A 17 -16.90 -3.74 34.11
CA LEU A 17 -17.33 -4.15 32.76
C LEU A 17 -16.98 -3.06 31.74
N LEU A 18 -16.60 -3.44 30.53
CA LEU A 18 -16.28 -2.50 29.44
C LEU A 18 -17.47 -1.55 29.16
N ILE A 19 -18.70 -2.07 29.21
CA ILE A 19 -19.91 -1.29 28.93
C ILE A 19 -20.16 -0.18 29.96
N THR A 20 -19.63 -0.33 31.17
CA THR A 20 -19.77 0.69 32.25
C THR A 20 -18.50 1.53 32.41
N ALA A 21 -17.46 1.22 31.67
CA ALA A 21 -16.22 1.98 31.71
C ALA A 21 -16.38 3.37 31.09
N SER A 22 -15.76 4.37 31.70
CA SER A 22 -15.68 5.70 31.10
C SER A 22 -14.87 5.66 29.79
N TRP A 23 -15.25 6.50 28.85
CA TRP A 23 -14.41 6.76 27.68
C TRP A 23 -13.02 7.24 28.11
N PRO A 24 -11.98 6.76 27.47
CA PRO A 24 -10.62 7.26 27.76
C PRO A 24 -10.52 8.75 27.42
N GLU A 25 -9.84 9.50 28.27
CA GLU A 25 -9.53 10.88 27.96
C GLU A 25 -8.49 10.95 26.83
N PRO A 26 -8.53 12.01 25.99
CA PRO A 26 -7.53 12.22 24.96
C PRO A 26 -6.13 12.27 25.57
N LEU A 27 -5.24 11.44 25.05
CA LEU A 27 -3.82 11.50 25.45
C LEU A 27 -3.15 12.70 24.77
N ALA A 28 -2.28 13.37 25.53
CA ALA A 28 -1.39 14.36 24.93
C ALA A 28 -0.46 13.68 23.91
N TYR A 29 -0.33 14.27 22.74
CA TYR A 29 0.57 13.77 21.69
C TYR A 29 1.49 14.88 21.18
N ASN A 30 2.65 14.50 20.69
CA ASN A 30 3.60 15.41 20.08
C ASN A 30 3.31 15.48 18.56
N GLU A 31 2.91 16.66 18.07
CA GLU A 31 2.57 16.86 16.66
C GLU A 31 3.74 16.59 15.71
N ILE A 32 4.96 16.93 16.10
CA ILE A 32 6.18 16.70 15.31
C ILE A 32 6.40 15.18 15.15
N SER A 33 6.36 14.44 16.25
CA SER A 33 6.51 12.99 16.24
C SER A 33 5.38 12.31 15.47
N ALA A 34 4.15 12.81 15.58
CA ALA A 34 3.02 12.31 14.81
C ALA A 34 3.19 12.52 13.30
N ALA A 35 3.71 13.70 12.90
CA ALA A 35 4.02 13.99 11.50
C ALA A 35 5.17 13.10 10.97
N GLN A 36 6.21 12.87 11.77
CA GLN A 36 7.30 11.95 11.43
C GLN A 36 6.79 10.52 11.26
N PHE A 37 5.99 10.04 12.20
CA PHE A 37 5.40 8.70 12.12
C PHE A 37 4.49 8.54 10.89
N LYS A 38 3.71 9.56 10.52
CA LYS A 38 2.91 9.57 9.30
C LYS A 38 3.76 9.39 8.03
N ARG A 39 4.96 9.98 8.00
CA ARG A 39 5.92 9.80 6.90
C ARG A 39 6.51 8.38 6.89
N ILE A 40 6.90 7.85 8.05
CA ILE A 40 7.36 6.45 8.19
C ILE A 40 6.25 5.49 7.74
N LYS A 41 5.00 5.72 8.17
CA LYS A 41 3.86 4.90 7.77
C LYS A 41 3.70 4.83 6.25
N LYS A 42 3.92 5.94 5.52
CA LYS A 42 3.88 5.94 4.04
C LYS A 42 4.95 5.01 3.47
N LEU A 43 6.21 5.13 3.92
CA LEU A 43 7.31 4.27 3.48
C LEU A 43 7.02 2.79 3.78
N VAL A 44 6.54 2.49 4.99
CA VAL A 44 6.17 1.12 5.39
C VAL A 44 5.06 0.55 4.49
N THR A 45 4.03 1.35 4.20
CA THR A 45 2.91 0.92 3.36
C THR A 45 3.37 0.64 1.93
N GLU A 46 4.19 1.52 1.35
CA GLU A 46 4.76 1.33 0.02
C GLU A 46 5.67 0.10 -0.03
N THR A 47 6.61 -0.03 0.92
CA THR A 47 7.50 -1.20 0.99
C THR A 47 6.71 -2.51 1.05
N ARG A 48 5.66 -2.56 1.88
CA ARG A 48 4.82 -3.77 2.00
C ARG A 48 4.04 -4.06 0.72
N TYR A 49 3.55 -3.03 0.06
CA TYR A 49 2.86 -3.17 -1.21
C TYR A 49 3.80 -3.72 -2.28
N VAL A 50 4.95 -3.07 -2.48
CA VAL A 50 5.94 -3.47 -3.48
C VAL A 50 6.47 -4.88 -3.21
N THR A 51 6.82 -5.20 -1.97
CA THR A 51 7.32 -6.55 -1.64
C THR A 51 6.28 -7.65 -1.84
N ALA A 52 5.00 -7.35 -1.74
CA ALA A 52 3.93 -8.30 -2.01
C ALA A 52 3.70 -8.56 -3.52
N GLU A 53 4.02 -7.59 -4.36
CA GLU A 53 3.90 -7.70 -5.83
C GLU A 53 5.16 -8.32 -6.47
N LEU A 54 6.31 -8.30 -5.77
CA LEU A 54 7.54 -8.92 -6.28
C LEU A 54 7.45 -10.45 -6.31
N PRO A 55 7.99 -11.10 -7.35
CA PRO A 55 7.97 -12.54 -7.47
C PRO A 55 8.83 -13.21 -6.39
N GLY A 56 8.29 -14.27 -5.79
CA GLY A 56 8.95 -15.07 -4.76
C GLY A 56 8.80 -14.53 -3.34
N ASN A 57 8.94 -15.40 -2.35
CA ASN A 57 8.84 -15.07 -0.93
C ASN A 57 10.20 -14.66 -0.33
N LYS A 58 10.94 -13.80 -1.03
CA LYS A 58 12.23 -13.30 -0.55
C LYS A 58 12.04 -12.11 0.37
N LYS A 59 12.94 -11.98 1.33
CA LYS A 59 13.07 -10.76 2.11
C LYS A 59 14.14 -9.90 1.47
N TYR A 60 13.85 -8.62 1.30
CA TYR A 60 14.75 -7.64 0.70
C TYR A 60 15.34 -6.74 1.77
N ASP A 61 16.40 -6.01 1.43
CA ASP A 61 16.93 -4.92 2.24
C ASP A 61 16.35 -3.59 1.75
N ILE A 62 16.14 -2.64 2.66
CA ILE A 62 15.90 -1.24 2.31
C ILE A 62 17.25 -0.53 2.34
N LEU A 63 17.59 0.14 1.24
CA LEU A 63 18.78 0.97 1.11
C LEU A 63 18.38 2.45 1.16
N TYR A 64 19.17 3.28 1.81
CA TYR A 64 18.99 4.74 1.81
C TYR A 64 20.34 5.43 1.81
N GLU A 65 20.40 6.67 1.33
CA GLU A 65 21.65 7.45 1.27
C GLU A 65 21.69 8.49 2.40
N ASN A 66 20.92 9.57 2.30
CA ASN A 66 20.99 10.71 3.21
C ASN A 66 19.65 11.04 3.90
N ASP A 67 18.80 10.04 4.15
CA ASP A 67 17.52 10.25 4.84
C ASP A 67 17.67 10.06 6.35
N THR A 68 17.72 11.16 7.10
CA THR A 68 17.86 11.16 8.56
C THR A 68 16.69 10.48 9.27
N LEU A 69 15.46 10.64 8.76
CA LEU A 69 14.27 10.00 9.34
C LEU A 69 14.33 8.48 9.20
N VAL A 70 14.79 7.99 8.05
CA VAL A 70 14.97 6.55 7.83
C VAL A 70 16.09 6.03 8.72
N HIS A 71 17.19 6.79 8.88
CA HIS A 71 18.30 6.42 9.75
C HIS A 71 17.87 6.26 11.22
N GLU A 72 17.23 7.28 11.77
CA GLU A 72 16.79 7.31 13.16
C GLU A 72 15.78 6.21 13.50
N HIS A 73 14.96 5.84 12.52
CA HIS A 73 13.87 4.87 12.70
C HIS A 73 14.09 3.53 11.96
N ALA A 74 15.34 3.21 11.60
CA ALA A 74 15.68 2.02 10.82
C ALA A 74 15.14 0.71 11.45
N ASN A 75 15.27 0.55 12.76
CA ASN A 75 14.77 -0.63 13.48
C ASN A 75 13.24 -0.73 13.44
N LEU A 76 12.54 0.38 13.62
CA LEU A 76 11.08 0.42 13.54
C LEU A 76 10.60 0.08 12.12
N ILE A 77 11.23 0.67 11.10
CA ILE A 77 10.93 0.39 9.69
C ILE A 77 11.17 -1.08 9.38
N LYS A 78 12.31 -1.65 9.78
CA LYS A 78 12.63 -3.07 9.63
C LYS A 78 11.52 -3.97 10.22
N GLN A 79 11.13 -3.72 11.47
CA GLN A 79 10.08 -4.50 12.14
C GLN A 79 8.72 -4.40 11.44
N LEU A 80 8.34 -3.20 11.03
CA LEU A 80 7.04 -2.96 10.41
C LEU A 80 6.97 -3.47 8.97
N THR A 81 8.07 -3.43 8.21
CA THR A 81 8.12 -3.89 6.81
C THR A 81 8.47 -5.36 6.67
N ARG A 82 9.04 -5.98 7.71
CA ARG A 82 9.55 -7.36 7.70
C ARG A 82 10.69 -7.59 6.69
N VAL A 83 11.41 -6.53 6.31
CA VAL A 83 12.63 -6.63 5.49
C VAL A 83 13.78 -7.23 6.31
N ASN A 84 14.86 -7.65 5.63
CA ASN A 84 16.03 -8.17 6.33
C ASN A 84 16.74 -7.07 7.12
N GLU A 85 17.14 -5.99 6.42
CA GLU A 85 17.88 -4.89 6.98
C GLU A 85 17.44 -3.55 6.36
N VAL A 86 17.76 -2.45 7.07
CA VAL A 86 17.65 -1.08 6.59
C VAL A 86 19.06 -0.50 6.67
N LYS A 87 19.70 -0.28 5.51
CA LYS A 87 21.14 0.01 5.39
C LYS A 87 21.39 1.36 4.76
N LYS A 88 22.31 2.11 5.35
CA LYS A 88 22.89 3.29 4.69
C LYS A 88 23.92 2.86 3.68
N VAL A 89 23.85 3.42 2.45
CA VAL A 89 24.80 3.16 1.36
C VAL A 89 25.07 4.45 0.59
N ASP A 90 26.25 4.59 0.01
CA ASP A 90 26.62 5.80 -0.74
C ASP A 90 25.97 5.86 -2.13
N GLN A 91 25.66 4.72 -2.73
CA GLN A 91 25.00 4.61 -4.03
C GLN A 91 23.93 3.52 -3.98
N PRO A 92 22.70 3.85 -3.54
CA PRO A 92 21.61 2.89 -3.50
C PRO A 92 21.25 2.42 -4.90
N LYS A 93 21.00 1.11 -5.02
CA LYS A 93 20.59 0.44 -6.26
C LYS A 93 19.33 -0.38 -5.99
N GLY A 94 18.60 -0.68 -7.04
CA GLY A 94 17.38 -1.49 -6.94
C GLY A 94 16.12 -0.67 -7.20
N LEU A 95 15.00 -1.12 -6.68
CA LEU A 95 13.70 -0.52 -6.91
C LEU A 95 13.47 0.68 -6.00
N ARG A 96 13.28 1.86 -6.58
CA ARG A 96 13.05 3.09 -5.83
C ARG A 96 11.64 3.10 -5.21
N LEU A 97 11.55 3.43 -3.91
CA LEU A 97 10.30 3.63 -3.18
C LEU A 97 9.83 5.09 -3.32
N ALA A 98 9.27 5.41 -4.49
CA ALA A 98 8.99 6.79 -4.89
C ALA A 98 7.70 7.37 -4.27
N ALA A 99 6.69 6.53 -4.01
CA ALA A 99 5.39 6.99 -3.50
C ALA A 99 5.46 7.53 -2.07
N SER A 100 6.44 7.08 -1.28
CA SER A 100 6.69 7.60 0.06
C SER A 100 7.26 9.03 0.06
N GLY A 101 7.84 9.47 -1.07
CA GLY A 101 8.60 10.71 -1.18
C GLY A 101 9.93 10.66 -0.40
N ARG A 102 10.48 9.45 -0.18
CA ARG A 102 11.75 9.22 0.52
C ARG A 102 12.83 8.76 -0.44
N GLU A 103 14.07 9.05 -0.07
CA GLU A 103 15.25 8.53 -0.77
C GLU A 103 15.59 7.14 -0.22
N ALA A 104 14.74 6.18 -0.57
CA ALA A 104 14.85 4.79 -0.17
C ALA A 104 14.62 3.87 -1.37
N TRP A 105 15.34 2.76 -1.38
CA TRP A 105 15.32 1.74 -2.44
C TRP A 105 15.19 0.36 -1.82
N LEU A 106 14.54 -0.54 -2.52
CA LEU A 106 14.56 -1.96 -2.22
C LEU A 106 15.73 -2.61 -2.98
N ASP A 107 16.58 -3.34 -2.28
CA ASP A 107 17.68 -4.11 -2.90
C ASP A 107 17.12 -5.34 -3.61
N VAL A 108 16.76 -5.14 -4.87
CA VAL A 108 16.17 -6.16 -5.73
C VAL A 108 17.15 -6.47 -6.88
N ASP A 109 17.40 -7.75 -7.11
CA ASP A 109 18.25 -8.17 -8.22
C ASP A 109 17.61 -7.87 -9.60
N LYS A 110 18.45 -7.68 -10.62
CA LYS A 110 18.02 -7.32 -11.97
C LYS A 110 17.04 -8.31 -12.59
N LYS A 111 17.17 -9.58 -12.27
CA LYS A 111 16.27 -10.63 -12.80
C LYS A 111 14.87 -10.45 -12.21
N THR A 112 14.78 -10.27 -10.91
CA THR A 112 13.51 -10.04 -10.21
C THR A 112 12.83 -8.73 -10.67
N LEU A 113 13.63 -7.66 -10.90
CA LEU A 113 13.11 -6.41 -11.48
C LEU A 113 12.52 -6.62 -12.87
N TYR A 114 13.23 -7.34 -13.74
CA TYR A 114 12.75 -7.64 -15.09
C TYR A 114 11.47 -8.49 -15.07
N GLU A 115 11.41 -9.52 -14.22
CA GLU A 115 10.21 -10.34 -14.04
C GLU A 115 9.03 -9.49 -13.53
N HIS A 116 9.27 -8.60 -12.58
CA HIS A 116 8.24 -7.69 -12.07
C HIS A 116 7.75 -6.71 -13.13
N GLN A 117 8.66 -6.09 -13.89
CA GLN A 117 8.34 -5.22 -15.02
C GLN A 117 7.45 -5.94 -16.04
N THR A 118 7.84 -7.14 -16.44
CA THR A 118 7.07 -7.95 -17.38
C THR A 118 5.66 -8.25 -16.86
N ASN A 119 5.54 -8.60 -15.58
CA ASN A 119 4.24 -8.86 -14.95
C ASN A 119 3.36 -7.60 -14.92
N LEU A 120 3.93 -6.43 -14.62
CA LEU A 120 3.21 -5.16 -14.67
C LEU A 120 2.71 -4.84 -16.08
N GLU A 121 3.55 -5.03 -17.10
CA GLU A 121 3.18 -4.81 -18.49
C GLU A 121 2.00 -5.70 -18.92
N ILE A 122 2.05 -7.00 -18.57
CA ILE A 122 0.96 -7.94 -18.84
C ILE A 122 -0.32 -7.47 -18.13
N ARG A 123 -0.24 -7.14 -16.86
CA ARG A 123 -1.39 -6.68 -16.05
C ARG A 123 -2.01 -5.39 -16.60
N ILE A 124 -1.17 -4.45 -17.05
CA ILE A 124 -1.64 -3.22 -17.71
C ILE A 124 -2.43 -3.56 -18.98
N GLN A 125 -1.95 -4.47 -19.80
CA GLN A 125 -2.64 -4.88 -21.03
C GLN A 125 -3.98 -5.56 -20.71
N GLU A 126 -4.02 -6.44 -19.71
CA GLU A 126 -5.27 -7.09 -19.27
C GLU A 126 -6.31 -6.06 -18.79
N VAL A 127 -5.90 -5.10 -17.94
CA VAL A 127 -6.81 -4.08 -17.43
C VAL A 127 -7.27 -3.14 -18.54
N ARG A 128 -6.40 -2.78 -19.52
CA ARG A 128 -6.79 -2.02 -20.71
C ARG A 128 -7.81 -2.76 -21.56
N HIS A 129 -7.66 -4.07 -21.72
CA HIS A 129 -8.64 -4.88 -22.41
C HIS A 129 -10.00 -4.88 -21.68
N GLN A 130 -10.00 -5.00 -20.36
CA GLN A 130 -11.22 -4.90 -19.55
C GLN A 130 -11.90 -3.51 -19.69
N ILE A 131 -11.12 -2.43 -19.70
CA ILE A 131 -11.61 -1.06 -19.93
C ILE A 131 -12.32 -0.99 -21.29
N LYS A 132 -11.68 -1.48 -22.35
CA LYS A 132 -12.25 -1.49 -23.71
C LYS A 132 -13.58 -2.26 -23.76
N ASN A 133 -13.67 -3.39 -23.07
CA ASN A 133 -14.92 -4.16 -23.00
C ASN A 133 -16.03 -3.42 -22.25
N LEU A 134 -15.69 -2.73 -21.13
CA LEU A 134 -16.66 -1.93 -20.38
C LEU A 134 -17.13 -0.71 -21.18
N GLU A 135 -16.23 -0.04 -21.90
CA GLU A 135 -16.55 1.07 -22.79
C GLU A 135 -17.48 0.62 -23.93
N ALA A 136 -17.15 -0.46 -24.62
CA ALA A 136 -17.99 -1.03 -25.66
C ALA A 136 -19.39 -1.43 -25.15
N ARG A 137 -19.47 -1.91 -23.89
CA ARG A 137 -20.75 -2.23 -23.25
C ARG A 137 -21.58 -0.98 -22.98
N LEU A 138 -20.94 0.11 -22.53
CA LEU A 138 -21.62 1.39 -22.26
C LEU A 138 -22.00 2.12 -23.56
N ASP A 139 -21.26 1.93 -24.66
CA ASP A 139 -21.57 2.49 -25.97
C ASP A 139 -22.74 1.77 -26.64
N ASN A 140 -23.09 0.56 -26.21
CA ASN A 140 -24.22 -0.18 -26.72
C ASN A 140 -25.54 0.43 -26.21
N LYS A 141 -26.26 1.14 -27.09
CA LYS A 141 -27.55 1.76 -26.78
C LYS A 141 -28.58 0.77 -26.23
N SER A 142 -28.59 -0.46 -26.73
CA SER A 142 -29.52 -1.49 -26.24
C SER A 142 -29.23 -1.87 -24.76
N TYR A 143 -27.97 -1.81 -24.33
CA TYR A 143 -27.61 -2.02 -22.94
C TYR A 143 -27.99 -0.82 -22.08
N THR A 144 -27.62 0.37 -22.49
CA THR A 144 -27.85 1.59 -21.68
C THR A 144 -29.31 1.98 -21.51
N GLU A 145 -30.15 1.62 -22.51
CA GLU A 145 -31.59 1.94 -22.52
C GLU A 145 -32.47 0.83 -21.89
N LYS A 146 -32.06 -0.45 -22.00
CA LYS A 146 -32.88 -1.60 -21.55
C LYS A 146 -32.40 -2.26 -20.26
N ALA A 147 -31.14 -2.08 -19.88
CA ALA A 147 -30.64 -2.65 -18.63
C ALA A 147 -31.17 -1.87 -17.41
N PRO A 148 -31.32 -2.51 -16.26
CA PRO A 148 -31.62 -1.84 -15.00
C PRO A 148 -30.59 -0.73 -14.69
N ALA A 149 -31.06 0.44 -14.26
CA ALA A 149 -30.21 1.62 -14.03
C ALA A 149 -29.05 1.34 -13.06
N ASN A 150 -29.27 0.51 -12.04
CA ASN A 150 -28.22 0.10 -11.10
C ASN A 150 -27.06 -0.65 -11.77
N LEU A 151 -27.34 -1.50 -12.76
CA LEU A 151 -26.30 -2.24 -13.50
C LEU A 151 -25.49 -1.33 -14.44
N VAL A 152 -26.14 -0.33 -15.03
CA VAL A 152 -25.45 0.66 -15.86
C VAL A 152 -24.53 1.53 -14.98
N GLU A 153 -25.00 1.93 -13.80
CA GLU A 153 -24.23 2.73 -12.85
C GLU A 153 -23.05 1.94 -12.27
N GLU A 154 -23.25 0.66 -11.93
CA GLU A 154 -22.18 -0.24 -11.53
C GLU A 154 -21.12 -0.40 -12.62
N THR A 155 -21.52 -0.56 -13.89
CA THR A 155 -20.58 -0.65 -15.02
C THR A 155 -19.75 0.64 -15.16
N LYS A 156 -20.36 1.82 -14.98
CA LYS A 156 -19.64 3.11 -14.99
C LYS A 156 -18.64 3.20 -13.83
N LYS A 157 -19.03 2.75 -12.65
CA LYS A 157 -18.15 2.70 -11.46
C LYS A 157 -16.96 1.78 -11.71
N GLN A 158 -17.19 0.56 -12.20
CA GLN A 158 -16.14 -0.38 -12.57
C GLN A 158 -15.18 0.20 -13.62
N LEU A 159 -15.70 0.91 -14.63
CA LEU A 159 -14.87 1.58 -15.62
C LEU A 159 -13.96 2.64 -14.99
N SER A 160 -14.49 3.47 -14.10
CA SER A 160 -13.70 4.51 -13.41
C SER A 160 -12.62 3.91 -12.51
N GLU A 161 -12.93 2.85 -11.78
CA GLU A 161 -11.99 2.11 -10.93
C GLU A 161 -10.86 1.46 -11.76
N LYS A 162 -11.20 0.88 -12.91
CA LYS A 162 -10.20 0.27 -13.82
C LYS A 162 -9.29 1.32 -14.46
N LYS A 163 -9.80 2.50 -14.84
CA LYS A 163 -8.98 3.61 -15.33
C LYS A 163 -8.00 4.08 -14.28
N LEU A 164 -8.46 4.27 -13.04
CA LEU A 164 -7.58 4.64 -11.92
C LEU A 164 -6.51 3.57 -11.64
N LEU A 165 -6.88 2.29 -11.79
CA LEU A 165 -5.93 1.19 -11.62
C LEU A 165 -4.83 1.21 -12.69
N VAL A 166 -5.18 1.43 -13.97
CA VAL A 166 -4.17 1.55 -15.05
C VAL A 166 -3.21 2.69 -14.78
N ASP A 167 -3.73 3.86 -14.38
CA ASP A 167 -2.88 5.02 -14.09
C ASP A 167 -1.87 4.72 -12.96
N LYS A 168 -2.29 3.99 -11.93
CA LYS A 168 -1.39 3.54 -10.84
C LYS A 168 -0.33 2.56 -11.33
N LEU A 169 -0.73 1.55 -12.12
CA LEU A 169 0.20 0.54 -12.64
C LEU A 169 1.22 1.17 -13.62
N VAL A 170 0.78 2.12 -14.45
CA VAL A 170 1.68 2.86 -15.34
C VAL A 170 2.64 3.76 -14.56
N ALA A 171 2.15 4.42 -13.51
CA ALA A 171 3.03 5.21 -12.64
C ALA A 171 4.09 4.34 -11.94
N GLU A 172 3.73 3.12 -11.51
CA GLU A 172 4.65 2.14 -10.94
C GLU A 172 5.69 1.69 -11.97
N LEU A 173 5.25 1.35 -13.18
CA LEU A 173 6.16 0.94 -14.28
C LEU A 173 7.17 2.03 -14.65
N ASN A 174 6.78 3.30 -14.60
CA ASN A 174 7.67 4.43 -14.93
C ASN A 174 8.74 4.72 -13.86
N VAL A 175 8.64 4.10 -12.69
CA VAL A 175 9.59 4.28 -11.57
C VAL A 175 10.61 3.14 -11.51
N LEU A 176 10.38 2.05 -12.26
CA LEU A 176 11.29 0.90 -12.43
C LEU A 176 12.45 1.23 -13.35
#